data_0a5f2161cb018b1dc2a3442745698692
#
_entry.id   0a5f2161cb018b1dc2a3442745698692
#
_cell.length_a   1.000
_cell.length_b   1.000
_cell.length_c   1.000
_cell.angle_alpha   90.00
_cell.angle_beta   90.00
_cell.angle_gamma   90.00
#
_symmetry.space_group_name_H-M   'P 1'
#
loop_
_entity.id
_entity.type
_entity.pdbx_description
1 polymer ?
#
loop_
_entity_poly.entity_id
_entity_poly.type
_entity_poly.pdbx_seq_one_letter_code
_entity_poly.pdbx_strand_id
1 'polypeptide(L)'
;MSLVKLLIIICIFCLGPAVSLATEAYNADIRYLHVQKGQTLHNIVSRLYPERVKEWPKLKQDIVKLNPHAFINNDPTRMKAGVRLTLPTRVVVRSTPASPIKLKKVGAVVEKEGSVVAVDQRKVTRKLAKGDPVFLGDKVITGEQGYVRLKMIDEAVLDLRCFSIMVIEQYALNDTSRRSILNLLQGSLKKVTGQIGKMTQDVYELRTPVASVGVRGTEYALRVFQSKGCGGTLDADDGLYLEVIKGLVDVHNEAGKEVVAKGETAYVALPEAKPTKRKIKPGVIEPVEKTELVEADQPEEESSSIWWWLLGIVGIVLLI
;
A
#
# COMPACT_ATOMS: atom_id res chain seq x y z
N MET A 1 -36.74 11.48 -61.03
CA MET A 1 -36.45 12.06 -59.70
C MET A 1 -35.54 11.11 -58.96
N SER A 2 -34.39 11.60 -58.70
CA SER A 2 -33.07 10.99 -58.63
C SER A 2 -32.79 10.21 -57.33
N LEU A 3 -32.25 9.01 -57.44
CA LEU A 3 -31.72 8.14 -56.36
C LEU A 3 -30.68 8.80 -55.44
N VAL A 4 -30.27 10.00 -55.75
CA VAL A 4 -29.23 10.79 -55.00
C VAL A 4 -29.82 11.43 -53.75
N LYS A 5 -31.13 11.63 -53.63
CA LYS A 5 -31.77 12.22 -52.45
C LYS A 5 -32.04 11.29 -51.29
N LEU A 6 -31.89 9.96 -51.49
CA LEU A 6 -32.13 8.96 -50.45
C LEU A 6 -30.85 8.59 -49.68
N LEU A 7 -29.66 8.94 -50.16
CA LEU A 7 -28.37 8.61 -49.54
C LEU A 7 -27.88 9.68 -48.52
N ILE A 8 -28.50 10.86 -48.47
CA ILE A 8 -28.13 11.95 -47.56
C ILE A 8 -28.88 11.86 -46.20
N ILE A 9 -29.99 11.11 -46.14
CA ILE A 9 -30.81 11.01 -44.91
C ILE A 9 -30.32 9.92 -43.95
N ILE A 10 -29.47 8.99 -44.39
CA ILE A 10 -28.96 7.88 -43.53
C ILE A 10 -27.68 8.25 -42.73
N CYS A 11 -26.98 9.33 -43.08
CA CYS A 11 -25.76 9.75 -42.39
C CYS A 11 -25.96 10.72 -41.21
N ILE A 12 -27.19 11.19 -40.93
CA ILE A 12 -27.47 12.16 -39.84
C ILE A 12 -27.90 11.46 -38.53
N PHE A 13 -28.12 10.15 -38.55
CA PHE A 13 -28.56 9.42 -37.34
C PHE A 13 -27.47 8.65 -36.59
N CYS A 14 -26.20 8.78 -36.97
CA CYS A 14 -25.05 8.15 -36.26
C CYS A 14 -24.27 9.07 -35.34
N LEU A 15 -24.71 10.32 -35.13
CA LEU A 15 -24.21 11.17 -34.06
C LEU A 15 -25.15 11.06 -32.86
N GLY A 16 -25.12 9.89 -32.21
CA GLY A 16 -25.64 9.76 -30.87
C GLY A 16 -24.88 10.70 -29.93
N PRO A 17 -25.56 11.34 -28.96
CA PRO A 17 -24.87 12.18 -27.99
C PRO A 17 -23.81 11.32 -27.32
N ALA A 18 -22.58 11.80 -27.34
CA ALA A 18 -21.52 11.26 -26.51
C ALA A 18 -22.03 11.27 -25.08
N VAL A 19 -22.41 10.08 -24.56
CA VAL A 19 -22.72 9.91 -23.16
C VAL A 19 -21.42 10.18 -22.42
N SER A 20 -21.28 11.41 -21.97
CA SER A 20 -20.32 11.78 -20.97
C SER A 20 -20.63 10.91 -19.75
N LEU A 21 -19.88 9.85 -19.56
CA LEU A 21 -19.80 9.15 -18.28
C LEU A 21 -19.19 10.15 -17.29
N ALA A 22 -20.04 11.04 -16.78
CA ALA A 22 -19.75 11.76 -15.57
C ALA A 22 -19.53 10.68 -14.51
N THR A 23 -18.26 10.43 -14.17
CA THR A 23 -17.88 9.69 -12.97
C THR A 23 -18.43 10.51 -11.81
N GLU A 24 -19.61 10.12 -11.30
CA GLU A 24 -20.09 10.61 -10.03
C GLU A 24 -19.02 10.31 -8.99
N ALA A 25 -18.34 11.37 -8.56
CA ALA A 25 -17.46 11.31 -7.43
C ALA A 25 -18.31 10.88 -6.23
N TYR A 26 -18.15 9.65 -5.77
CA TYR A 26 -18.79 9.17 -4.54
C TYR A 26 -18.17 9.92 -3.36
N ASN A 27 -18.72 11.08 -3.07
CA ASN A 27 -18.50 11.82 -1.84
C ASN A 27 -19.35 11.19 -0.75
N ALA A 28 -18.86 10.13 -0.11
CA ALA A 28 -19.41 9.68 1.15
C ALA A 28 -19.11 10.74 2.20
N ASP A 29 -20.04 11.65 2.42
CA ASP A 29 -20.03 12.61 3.51
C ASP A 29 -20.31 11.85 4.80
N ILE A 30 -19.29 11.19 5.38
CA ILE A 30 -19.42 10.46 6.64
C ILE A 30 -19.53 11.52 7.75
N ARG A 31 -20.76 11.92 8.06
CA ARG A 31 -21.06 12.87 9.15
C ARG A 31 -21.08 12.23 10.52
N TYR A 32 -21.23 10.90 10.58
CA TYR A 32 -21.44 10.16 11.82
C TYR A 32 -20.66 8.84 11.81
N LEU A 33 -20.08 8.50 12.94
CA LEU A 33 -19.39 7.23 13.16
C LEU A 33 -19.90 6.57 14.45
N HIS A 34 -20.18 5.27 14.43
CA HIS A 34 -20.43 4.50 15.64
C HIS A 34 -19.09 3.95 16.19
N VAL A 35 -18.80 4.29 17.44
CA VAL A 35 -17.58 3.84 18.12
C VAL A 35 -17.72 2.37 18.50
N GLN A 36 -16.85 1.53 17.99
CA GLN A 36 -16.79 0.11 18.36
C GLN A 36 -15.95 -0.07 19.65
N LYS A 37 -16.19 -1.16 20.38
CA LYS A 37 -15.39 -1.54 21.56
C LYS A 37 -13.92 -1.67 21.15
N GLY A 38 -13.02 -1.02 21.89
CA GLY A 38 -11.58 -1.04 21.64
C GLY A 38 -11.06 0.02 20.64
N GLN A 39 -11.95 0.84 20.06
CA GLN A 39 -11.50 1.96 19.22
C GLN A 39 -11.05 3.15 20.06
N THR A 40 -9.94 3.78 19.66
CA THR A 40 -9.46 5.04 20.24
C THR A 40 -9.77 6.21 19.30
N LEU A 41 -9.87 7.43 19.85
CA LEU A 41 -10.04 8.62 19.03
C LEU A 41 -8.85 8.82 18.07
N HIS A 42 -7.63 8.44 18.48
CA HIS A 42 -6.46 8.49 17.64
C HIS A 42 -6.63 7.59 16.39
N ASN A 43 -7.05 6.34 16.57
CA ASN A 43 -7.28 5.41 15.46
C ASN A 43 -8.40 5.88 14.53
N ILE A 44 -9.42 6.53 15.07
CA ILE A 44 -10.50 7.12 14.27
C ILE A 44 -9.98 8.27 13.42
N VAL A 45 -9.24 9.21 14.03
CA VAL A 45 -8.70 10.39 13.33
C VAL A 45 -7.66 9.99 12.28
N SER A 46 -6.74 9.09 12.61
CA SER A 46 -5.73 8.60 11.66
C SER A 46 -6.34 7.90 10.45
N ARG A 47 -7.40 7.12 10.66
CA ARG A 47 -8.11 6.41 9.59
C ARG A 47 -8.92 7.37 8.70
N LEU A 48 -9.62 8.34 9.29
CA LEU A 48 -10.52 9.24 8.56
C LEU A 48 -9.81 10.43 7.93
N TYR A 49 -8.70 10.89 8.53
CA TYR A 49 -7.95 12.08 8.10
C TYR A 49 -6.44 11.79 7.94
N PRO A 50 -6.05 10.74 7.19
CA PRO A 50 -4.65 10.32 7.09
C PRO A 50 -3.74 11.36 6.45
N GLU A 51 -4.28 12.23 5.59
CA GLU A 51 -3.51 13.31 4.96
C GLU A 51 -3.32 14.56 5.84
N ARG A 52 -4.00 14.63 6.99
CA ARG A 52 -4.02 15.81 7.87
C ARG A 52 -3.27 15.59 9.18
N VAL A 53 -2.14 14.88 9.13
CA VAL A 53 -1.37 14.48 10.33
C VAL A 53 -1.06 15.67 11.25
N LYS A 54 -0.62 16.78 10.66
CA LYS A 54 -0.31 18.02 11.43
C LYS A 54 -1.54 18.61 12.14
N GLU A 55 -2.75 18.31 11.68
CA GLU A 55 -3.99 18.83 12.23
C GLU A 55 -4.67 17.86 13.22
N TRP A 56 -4.15 16.65 13.39
CA TRP A 56 -4.75 15.66 14.28
C TRP A 56 -4.97 16.12 15.71
N PRO A 57 -4.07 16.88 16.35
CA PRO A 57 -4.32 17.42 17.70
C PRO A 57 -5.57 18.29 17.72
N LYS A 58 -5.71 19.18 16.73
CA LYS A 58 -6.89 20.05 16.60
C LYS A 58 -8.15 19.24 16.26
N LEU A 59 -8.08 18.31 15.33
CA LEU A 59 -9.20 17.44 14.94
C LEU A 59 -9.73 16.62 16.12
N LYS A 60 -8.85 16.09 16.97
CA LYS A 60 -9.26 15.39 18.20
C LYS A 60 -10.03 16.31 19.13
N GLN A 61 -9.53 17.52 19.36
CA GLN A 61 -10.22 18.52 20.20
C GLN A 61 -11.57 18.92 19.62
N ASP A 62 -11.65 19.13 18.30
CA ASP A 62 -12.91 19.49 17.63
C ASP A 62 -13.94 18.35 17.73
N ILE A 63 -13.50 17.09 17.56
CA ILE A 63 -14.38 15.92 17.75
C ILE A 63 -14.86 15.83 19.21
N VAL A 64 -14.01 16.06 20.21
CA VAL A 64 -14.42 16.08 21.62
C VAL A 64 -15.44 17.17 21.87
N LYS A 65 -15.21 18.39 21.37
CA LYS A 65 -16.14 19.53 21.51
C LYS A 65 -17.51 19.24 20.86
N LEU A 66 -17.52 18.60 19.70
CA LEU A 66 -18.76 18.22 19.02
C LEU A 66 -19.52 17.07 19.70
N ASN A 67 -18.85 16.31 20.57
CA ASN A 67 -19.38 15.09 21.17
C ASN A 67 -19.06 14.97 22.67
N PRO A 68 -19.43 15.95 23.51
CA PRO A 68 -19.08 15.89 24.94
C PRO A 68 -19.66 14.66 25.64
N HIS A 69 -20.80 14.14 25.18
CA HIS A 69 -21.45 12.94 25.71
C HIS A 69 -20.62 11.65 25.46
N ALA A 70 -19.74 11.65 24.46
CA ALA A 70 -18.95 10.49 24.05
C ALA A 70 -17.65 10.34 24.81
N PHE A 71 -17.24 11.37 25.57
CA PHE A 71 -15.97 11.39 26.28
C PHE A 71 -16.16 11.59 27.78
N ILE A 72 -15.42 10.86 28.61
CA ILE A 72 -15.45 11.01 30.05
C ILE A 72 -14.60 12.24 30.42
N ASN A 73 -15.21 13.23 31.07
CA ASN A 73 -14.57 14.48 31.46
C ASN A 73 -13.93 15.26 30.28
N ASN A 74 -14.50 15.13 29.07
CA ASN A 74 -13.96 15.70 27.83
C ASN A 74 -12.52 15.25 27.50
N ASP A 75 -12.08 14.13 28.05
CA ASP A 75 -10.76 13.58 27.81
C ASP A 75 -10.75 12.79 26.48
N PRO A 76 -9.96 13.20 25.47
CA PRO A 76 -9.89 12.53 24.18
C PRO A 76 -9.37 11.08 24.25
N THR A 77 -8.74 10.68 25.35
CA THR A 77 -8.23 9.32 25.57
C THR A 77 -9.29 8.39 26.19
N ARG A 78 -10.37 8.96 26.76
CA ARG A 78 -11.40 8.22 27.51
C ARG A 78 -12.75 8.23 26.77
N MET A 79 -12.75 7.65 25.57
CA MET A 79 -13.93 7.57 24.73
C MET A 79 -14.80 6.35 25.10
N LYS A 80 -16.14 6.56 25.15
CA LYS A 80 -17.10 5.51 25.41
C LYS A 80 -17.35 4.67 24.16
N ALA A 81 -17.44 3.35 24.31
CA ALA A 81 -17.86 2.45 23.23
C ALA A 81 -19.37 2.52 22.98
N GLY A 82 -19.80 2.20 21.75
CA GLY A 82 -21.22 2.16 21.38
C GLY A 82 -21.86 3.52 21.10
N VAL A 83 -21.13 4.62 21.30
CA VAL A 83 -21.66 5.98 21.04
C VAL A 83 -21.52 6.37 19.58
N ARG A 84 -22.39 7.29 19.15
CA ARG A 84 -22.33 7.90 17.83
C ARG A 84 -21.50 9.20 17.93
N LEU A 85 -20.45 9.31 17.14
CA LEU A 85 -19.64 10.54 17.01
C LEU A 85 -20.14 11.36 15.81
N THR A 86 -20.32 12.63 16.01
CA THR A 86 -20.44 13.64 14.95
C THR A 86 -19.04 14.05 14.54
N LEU A 87 -18.73 13.98 13.25
CA LEU A 87 -17.42 14.33 12.71
C LEU A 87 -17.41 15.76 12.18
N PRO A 88 -16.27 16.49 12.29
CA PRO A 88 -16.13 17.79 11.66
C PRO A 88 -16.39 17.68 10.16
N THR A 89 -17.23 18.56 9.62
CA THR A 89 -17.51 18.60 8.18
C THR A 89 -16.22 18.84 7.42
N ARG A 90 -15.94 18.02 6.43
CA ARG A 90 -14.83 18.23 5.51
C ARG A 90 -15.11 19.49 4.70
N VAL A 91 -14.29 20.52 4.83
CA VAL A 91 -14.30 21.62 3.88
C VAL A 91 -13.80 21.05 2.56
N VAL A 92 -14.73 20.85 1.62
CA VAL A 92 -14.35 20.52 0.24
C VAL A 92 -13.69 21.77 -0.32
N VAL A 93 -12.36 21.79 -0.32
CA VAL A 93 -11.64 22.75 -1.13
C VAL A 93 -11.96 22.37 -2.57
N ARG A 94 -12.78 23.16 -3.25
CA ARG A 94 -12.97 23.03 -4.70
C ARG A 94 -11.61 23.21 -5.33
N SER A 95 -10.96 22.10 -5.66
CA SER A 95 -9.77 22.13 -6.50
C SER A 95 -10.22 22.62 -7.88
N THR A 96 -9.76 23.79 -8.28
CA THR A 96 -9.69 24.19 -9.68
C THR A 96 -9.18 22.99 -10.48
N PRO A 97 -9.71 22.69 -11.68
CA PRO A 97 -9.23 21.55 -12.45
C PRO A 97 -7.73 21.71 -12.66
N ALA A 98 -6.98 20.93 -11.90
CA ALA A 98 -5.54 20.88 -12.03
C ALA A 98 -5.20 20.36 -13.43
N SER A 99 -4.21 20.97 -14.07
CA SER A 99 -3.56 20.45 -15.27
C SER A 99 -3.39 18.92 -15.17
N PRO A 100 -3.50 18.15 -16.25
CA PRO A 100 -3.48 16.71 -16.21
C PRO A 100 -2.21 16.23 -15.49
N ILE A 101 -2.35 15.77 -14.27
CA ILE A 101 -1.24 15.20 -13.49
C ILE A 101 -0.82 13.93 -14.22
N LYS A 102 0.37 13.97 -14.84
CA LYS A 102 0.96 12.79 -15.46
C LYS A 102 1.31 11.80 -14.33
N LEU A 103 0.50 10.75 -14.17
CA LEU A 103 0.73 9.73 -13.18
C LEU A 103 2.03 8.99 -13.51
N LYS A 104 3.00 9.04 -12.60
CA LYS A 104 4.28 8.34 -12.75
C LYS A 104 4.13 6.92 -12.22
N LYS A 105 4.18 5.92 -13.12
CA LYS A 105 4.21 4.51 -12.72
C LYS A 105 5.49 4.22 -11.92
N VAL A 106 5.33 3.54 -10.77
CA VAL A 106 6.43 3.18 -9.86
C VAL A 106 6.44 1.70 -9.49
N GLY A 107 5.46 0.93 -9.96
CA GLY A 107 5.37 -0.50 -9.75
C GLY A 107 4.13 -1.09 -10.42
N ALA A 108 3.88 -2.37 -10.16
CA ALA A 108 2.70 -3.08 -10.63
C ALA A 108 2.27 -4.15 -9.62
N VAL A 109 0.99 -4.53 -9.69
CA VAL A 109 0.42 -5.63 -8.93
C VAL A 109 0.86 -6.96 -9.55
N VAL A 110 1.56 -7.79 -8.78
CA VAL A 110 1.97 -9.14 -9.21
C VAL A 110 0.94 -10.17 -8.79
N GLU A 111 0.40 -10.01 -7.58
CA GLU A 111 -0.57 -10.92 -6.99
C GLU A 111 -1.58 -10.14 -6.15
N LYS A 112 -2.82 -10.63 -6.07
CA LYS A 112 -3.88 -9.96 -5.35
C LYS A 112 -4.97 -10.94 -4.93
N GLU A 113 -5.42 -10.81 -3.70
CA GLU A 113 -6.59 -11.50 -3.16
C GLU A 113 -7.55 -10.52 -2.49
N GLY A 114 -8.81 -10.88 -2.37
CA GLY A 114 -9.82 -10.06 -1.72
C GLY A 114 -9.97 -8.65 -2.30
N SER A 115 -10.36 -7.69 -1.48
CA SER A 115 -10.57 -6.30 -1.90
C SER A 115 -9.30 -5.49 -1.77
N VAL A 116 -8.83 -4.92 -2.89
CA VAL A 116 -7.69 -4.01 -2.93
C VAL A 116 -8.02 -2.83 -3.83
N VAL A 117 -7.79 -1.61 -3.33
CA VAL A 117 -8.00 -0.37 -4.08
C VAL A 117 -6.79 0.54 -3.97
N ALA A 118 -6.60 1.38 -4.98
CA ALA A 118 -5.69 2.51 -4.91
C ALA A 118 -6.47 3.81 -5.04
N VAL A 119 -6.07 4.82 -4.25
CA VAL A 119 -6.60 6.17 -4.31
C VAL A 119 -5.48 7.10 -4.74
N ASP A 120 -5.63 7.76 -5.87
CA ASP A 120 -4.61 8.66 -6.41
C ASP A 120 -4.60 10.03 -5.70
N GLN A 121 -3.66 10.91 -6.07
CA GLN A 121 -3.53 12.26 -5.51
C GLN A 121 -4.76 13.14 -5.76
N ARG A 122 -5.57 12.83 -6.79
CA ARG A 122 -6.82 13.52 -7.13
C ARG A 122 -8.02 12.96 -6.37
N LYS A 123 -7.78 11.98 -5.47
CA LYS A 123 -8.81 11.23 -4.71
C LYS A 123 -9.68 10.31 -5.58
N VAL A 124 -9.22 9.98 -6.78
CA VAL A 124 -9.89 9.00 -7.62
C VAL A 124 -9.53 7.60 -7.12
N THR A 125 -10.56 6.82 -6.80
CA THR A 125 -10.41 5.44 -6.35
C THR A 125 -10.51 4.49 -7.53
N ARG A 126 -9.57 3.55 -7.63
CA ARG A 126 -9.60 2.46 -8.61
C ARG A 126 -9.41 1.11 -7.91
N LYS A 127 -10.15 0.09 -8.32
CA LYS A 127 -9.89 -1.29 -7.91
C LYS A 127 -8.58 -1.75 -8.57
N LEU A 128 -7.78 -2.51 -7.83
CA LEU A 128 -6.56 -3.08 -8.37
C LEU A 128 -6.79 -4.54 -8.73
N ALA A 129 -6.26 -4.94 -9.89
CA ALA A 129 -6.17 -6.31 -10.38
C ALA A 129 -4.71 -6.68 -10.65
N LYS A 130 -4.42 -7.98 -10.84
CA LYS A 130 -3.08 -8.44 -11.26
C LYS A 130 -2.70 -7.77 -12.59
N GLY A 131 -1.48 -7.24 -12.66
CA GLY A 131 -0.94 -6.50 -13.81
C GLY A 131 -1.16 -4.98 -13.73
N ASP A 132 -2.09 -4.51 -12.89
CA ASP A 132 -2.39 -3.07 -12.81
C ASP A 132 -1.20 -2.27 -12.28
N PRO A 133 -0.95 -1.07 -12.85
CA PRO A 133 0.10 -0.20 -12.37
C PRO A 133 -0.25 0.45 -11.03
N VAL A 134 0.77 0.66 -10.20
CA VAL A 134 0.71 1.60 -9.07
C VAL A 134 1.54 2.84 -9.39
N PHE A 135 1.05 3.98 -8.92
CA PHE A 135 1.62 5.28 -9.28
C PHE A 135 2.17 6.02 -8.05
N LEU A 136 3.08 6.92 -8.31
CA LEU A 136 3.58 7.84 -7.29
C LEU A 136 2.42 8.64 -6.68
N GLY A 137 2.34 8.66 -5.36
CA GLY A 137 1.27 9.30 -4.61
C GLY A 137 0.02 8.43 -4.40
N ASP A 138 0.00 7.21 -4.92
CA ASP A 138 -1.09 6.28 -4.62
C ASP A 138 -1.15 5.92 -3.14
N LYS A 139 -2.37 5.89 -2.61
CA LYS A 139 -2.71 5.25 -1.35
C LYS A 139 -3.31 3.88 -1.65
N VAL A 140 -2.56 2.82 -1.38
CA VAL A 140 -3.01 1.43 -1.52
C VAL A 140 -3.71 1.00 -0.25
N ILE A 141 -4.92 0.44 -0.38
CA ILE A 141 -5.77 0.04 0.74
C ILE A 141 -6.24 -1.40 0.50
N THR A 142 -6.01 -2.27 1.48
CA THR A 142 -6.49 -3.65 1.49
C THR A 142 -7.68 -3.79 2.44
N GLY A 143 -8.68 -4.56 2.04
CA GLY A 143 -9.87 -4.87 2.84
C GLY A 143 -9.63 -6.00 3.86
N GLU A 144 -10.72 -6.54 4.43
CA GLU A 144 -10.67 -7.55 5.50
C GLU A 144 -9.94 -8.85 5.09
N GLN A 145 -10.15 -9.31 3.87
CA GLN A 145 -9.45 -10.46 3.28
C GLN A 145 -8.52 -10.01 2.16
N GLY A 146 -8.07 -8.75 2.23
CA GLY A 146 -7.25 -8.15 1.19
C GLY A 146 -5.78 -8.53 1.33
N TYR A 147 -5.20 -8.94 0.22
CA TYR A 147 -3.78 -9.14 0.06
C TYR A 147 -3.34 -8.55 -1.27
N VAL A 148 -2.18 -7.93 -1.31
CA VAL A 148 -1.55 -7.49 -2.56
C VAL A 148 -0.05 -7.58 -2.48
N ARG A 149 0.54 -8.17 -3.51
CA ARG A 149 1.98 -8.14 -3.80
C ARG A 149 2.25 -7.14 -4.89
N LEU A 150 3.07 -6.17 -4.58
CA LEU A 150 3.53 -5.15 -5.52
C LEU A 150 4.99 -5.41 -5.86
N LYS A 151 5.32 -5.39 -7.16
CA LYS A 151 6.70 -5.34 -7.65
C LYS A 151 6.98 -3.91 -8.08
N MET A 152 8.00 -3.30 -7.50
CA MET A 152 8.37 -1.92 -7.76
C MET A 152 9.39 -1.83 -8.89
N ILE A 153 9.60 -0.60 -9.42
CA ILE A 153 10.53 -0.36 -10.55
C ILE A 153 12.00 -0.66 -10.23
N ASP A 154 12.36 -0.77 -8.95
CA ASP A 154 13.70 -1.14 -8.46
C ASP A 154 13.80 -2.60 -8.06
N GLU A 155 12.86 -3.44 -8.48
CA GLU A 155 12.73 -4.86 -8.14
C GLU A 155 12.36 -5.14 -6.67
N ALA A 156 12.07 -4.12 -5.85
CA ALA A 156 11.55 -4.35 -4.50
C ALA A 156 10.19 -5.04 -4.56
N VAL A 157 9.96 -5.93 -3.60
CA VAL A 157 8.66 -6.62 -3.42
C VAL A 157 8.04 -6.16 -2.11
N LEU A 158 6.77 -5.76 -2.19
CA LEU A 158 5.97 -5.32 -1.06
C LEU A 158 4.71 -6.19 -0.96
N ASP A 159 4.54 -6.87 0.16
CA ASP A 159 3.35 -7.66 0.47
C ASP A 159 2.53 -6.93 1.54
N LEU A 160 1.40 -6.39 1.15
CA LEU A 160 0.43 -5.79 2.07
C LEU A 160 -0.65 -6.82 2.42
N ARG A 161 -0.87 -7.03 3.72
CA ARG A 161 -1.92 -7.90 4.23
C ARG A 161 -3.22 -7.14 4.47
N CYS A 162 -4.23 -7.82 4.99
CA CYS A 162 -5.54 -7.25 5.27
C CYS A 162 -5.48 -5.99 6.15
N PHE A 163 -6.47 -5.12 5.98
CA PHE A 163 -6.63 -3.87 6.73
C PHE A 163 -5.43 -2.91 6.65
N SER A 164 -4.60 -3.03 5.62
CA SER A 164 -3.43 -2.18 5.45
C SER A 164 -3.74 -0.92 4.66
N ILE A 165 -3.06 0.17 5.02
CA ILE A 165 -3.11 1.47 4.34
C ILE A 165 -1.67 1.95 4.16
N MET A 166 -1.22 1.99 2.92
CA MET A 166 0.14 2.45 2.57
C MET A 166 0.08 3.56 1.52
N VAL A 167 0.90 4.59 1.69
CA VAL A 167 1.08 5.67 0.70
C VAL A 167 2.47 5.58 0.08
N ILE A 168 2.54 5.69 -1.24
CA ILE A 168 3.80 5.76 -1.99
C ILE A 168 4.19 7.25 -2.11
N GLU A 169 4.94 7.79 -1.13
CA GLU A 169 5.23 9.22 -1.07
C GLU A 169 6.28 9.64 -2.10
N GLN A 170 7.38 8.90 -2.19
CA GLN A 170 8.44 9.14 -3.16
C GLN A 170 9.00 7.81 -3.66
N TYR A 171 9.16 7.70 -4.96
CA TYR A 171 9.78 6.53 -5.57
C TYR A 171 10.49 6.93 -6.87
N ALA A 172 11.79 6.81 -6.89
CA ALA A 172 12.61 7.15 -8.05
C ALA A 172 13.83 6.23 -8.13
N LEU A 173 14.11 5.74 -9.32
CA LEU A 173 15.31 4.99 -9.66
C LEU A 173 15.83 5.55 -10.98
N ASN A 174 16.79 6.45 -10.91
CA ASN A 174 17.52 7.01 -12.04
C ASN A 174 18.93 7.44 -11.59
N ASP A 175 19.76 7.88 -12.51
CA ASP A 175 21.17 8.23 -12.24
C ASP A 175 21.33 9.39 -11.25
N THR A 176 20.35 10.28 -11.17
CA THR A 176 20.39 11.46 -10.29
C THR A 176 19.61 11.30 -9.00
N SER A 177 18.74 10.29 -8.90
CA SER A 177 17.89 10.08 -7.73
C SER A 177 17.54 8.61 -7.53
N ARG A 178 17.99 8.07 -6.40
CA ARG A 178 17.64 6.72 -5.93
C ARG A 178 16.93 6.87 -4.58
N ARG A 179 15.59 6.81 -4.64
CA ARG A 179 14.76 7.16 -3.48
C ARG A 179 13.53 6.29 -3.36
N SER A 180 13.27 5.79 -2.15
CA SER A 180 12.05 5.07 -1.76
C SER A 180 11.57 5.59 -0.42
N ILE A 181 10.50 6.39 -0.41
CA ILE A 181 9.82 6.82 0.82
C ILE A 181 8.39 6.33 0.74
N LEU A 182 8.07 5.40 1.63
CA LEU A 182 6.76 4.81 1.81
C LEU A 182 6.22 5.19 3.18
N ASN A 183 4.90 5.28 3.32
CA ASN A 183 4.26 5.54 4.59
C ASN A 183 3.18 4.49 4.86
N LEU A 184 3.45 3.59 5.80
CA LEU A 184 2.47 2.60 6.28
C LEU A 184 1.71 3.21 7.44
N LEU A 185 0.48 3.62 7.19
CA LEU A 185 -0.38 4.26 8.19
C LEU A 185 -1.01 3.26 9.14
N GLN A 186 -1.28 2.05 8.65
CA GLN A 186 -1.93 0.96 9.37
C GLN A 186 -1.70 -0.36 8.65
N GLY A 187 -1.72 -1.47 9.39
CA GLY A 187 -1.73 -2.82 8.84
C GLY A 187 -0.38 -3.50 8.85
N SER A 188 -0.22 -4.51 8.02
CA SER A 188 0.98 -5.35 7.94
C SER A 188 1.62 -5.28 6.57
N LEU A 189 2.94 -5.16 6.58
CA LEU A 189 3.79 -5.12 5.39
C LEU A 189 4.95 -6.08 5.58
N LYS A 190 5.18 -6.98 4.61
CA LYS A 190 6.47 -7.61 4.40
C LYS A 190 7.16 -6.94 3.21
N LYS A 191 8.44 -6.63 3.35
CA LYS A 191 9.20 -6.01 2.27
C LYS A 191 10.54 -6.69 2.05
N VAL A 192 10.83 -6.98 0.78
CA VAL A 192 12.16 -7.31 0.28
C VAL A 192 12.68 -6.09 -0.45
N THR A 193 13.80 -5.53 -0.02
CA THR A 193 14.39 -4.34 -0.64
C THR A 193 14.94 -4.66 -2.03
N GLY A 194 14.68 -3.77 -2.98
CA GLY A 194 15.19 -3.85 -4.33
C GLY A 194 16.58 -3.25 -4.49
N GLN A 195 16.78 -2.50 -5.57
CA GLN A 195 18.05 -1.82 -5.86
C GLN A 195 18.25 -0.57 -5.00
N ILE A 196 17.14 0.12 -4.63
CA ILE A 196 17.18 1.28 -3.73
C ILE A 196 17.36 0.77 -2.29
N GLY A 197 18.31 1.35 -1.56
CA GLY A 197 18.67 0.96 -0.21
C GLY A 197 19.87 0.01 -0.15
N LYS A 198 20.52 -0.30 -1.28
CA LYS A 198 21.77 -1.08 -1.33
C LYS A 198 23.01 -0.20 -1.28
N MET A 199 22.93 1.03 -1.77
CA MET A 199 24.04 1.98 -1.81
C MET A 199 23.93 3.03 -0.69
N THR A 200 25.06 3.60 -0.29
CA THR A 200 25.13 4.59 0.80
C THR A 200 24.43 5.89 0.46
N GLN A 201 24.37 6.27 -0.81
CA GLN A 201 23.69 7.47 -1.31
C GLN A 201 22.18 7.28 -1.52
N ASP A 202 21.67 6.05 -1.40
CA ASP A 202 20.24 5.78 -1.55
C ASP A 202 19.46 6.39 -0.39
N VAL A 203 18.36 7.04 -0.69
CA VAL A 203 17.40 7.48 0.31
C VAL A 203 16.32 6.44 0.43
N TYR A 204 16.35 5.70 1.52
CA TYR A 204 15.34 4.71 1.84
C TYR A 204 14.72 4.98 3.20
N GLU A 205 13.40 5.08 3.25
CA GLU A 205 12.66 5.28 4.48
C GLU A 205 11.27 4.66 4.38
N LEU A 206 10.90 3.85 5.34
CA LEU A 206 9.52 3.46 5.59
C LEU A 206 9.03 4.19 6.84
N ARG A 207 8.10 5.09 6.67
CA ARG A 207 7.48 5.86 7.75
C ARG A 207 6.27 5.13 8.30
N THR A 208 6.10 5.23 9.59
CA THR A 208 4.89 4.81 10.30
C THR A 208 4.46 5.91 11.27
N PRO A 209 3.25 5.86 11.85
CA PRO A 209 2.83 6.87 12.81
C PRO A 209 3.66 6.94 14.10
N VAL A 210 4.49 5.94 14.41
CA VAL A 210 5.25 5.89 15.68
C VAL A 210 6.76 5.88 15.50
N ALA A 211 7.27 5.48 14.34
CA ALA A 211 8.69 5.44 14.05
C ALA A 211 8.96 5.39 12.55
N SER A 212 10.16 5.79 12.15
CA SER A 212 10.72 5.57 10.83
C SER A 212 11.63 4.35 10.83
N VAL A 213 11.64 3.63 9.71
CA VAL A 213 12.39 2.40 9.48
C VAL A 213 13.34 2.64 8.30
N GLY A 214 14.62 2.70 8.60
CA GLY A 214 15.71 2.76 7.61
C GLY A 214 16.30 1.37 7.38
N VAL A 215 16.70 1.05 6.15
CA VAL A 215 17.22 -0.27 5.82
C VAL A 215 18.42 -0.19 4.89
N ARG A 216 19.21 -1.28 4.92
CA ARG A 216 20.29 -1.47 3.97
C ARG A 216 20.30 -2.92 3.50
N GLY A 217 19.69 -3.17 2.32
CA GLY A 217 19.68 -4.50 1.69
C GLY A 217 18.99 -5.57 2.55
N THR A 218 17.72 -5.36 2.96
CA THR A 218 17.03 -6.16 3.97
C THR A 218 15.77 -6.84 3.45
N GLU A 219 15.39 -7.90 4.15
CA GLU A 219 14.06 -8.47 4.16
C GLU A 219 13.51 -8.37 5.58
N TYR A 220 12.33 -7.77 5.73
CA TYR A 220 11.70 -7.55 7.02
C TYR A 220 10.18 -7.54 6.90
N ALA A 221 9.54 -7.82 8.03
CA ALA A 221 8.09 -7.73 8.17
C ALA A 221 7.76 -6.80 9.34
N LEU A 222 6.66 -6.08 9.22
CA LEU A 222 6.18 -5.23 10.29
C LEU A 222 4.65 -5.12 10.29
N ARG A 223 4.12 -4.76 11.46
CA ARG A 223 2.72 -4.45 11.69
C ARG A 223 2.61 -3.17 12.50
N VAL A 224 1.69 -2.30 12.12
CA VAL A 224 1.43 -1.05 12.83
C VAL A 224 -0.08 -0.81 13.00
N PHE A 225 -0.49 -0.43 14.22
CA PHE A 225 -1.86 -0.03 14.57
C PHE A 225 -2.98 -0.93 14.00
N GLN A 226 -2.83 -2.22 14.15
CA GLN A 226 -3.81 -3.20 13.67
C GLN A 226 -4.32 -4.05 14.83
N SER A 227 -5.56 -3.82 15.23
CA SER A 227 -6.22 -4.61 16.27
C SER A 227 -6.87 -5.91 15.77
N LYS A 228 -6.91 -6.09 14.44
CA LYS A 228 -7.41 -7.30 13.79
C LYS A 228 -6.39 -7.81 12.79
N GLY A 229 -6.06 -9.09 12.85
CA GLY A 229 -5.36 -9.82 11.79
C GLY A 229 -6.32 -10.30 10.70
N CYS A 230 -5.79 -10.91 9.65
CA CYS A 230 -6.59 -11.48 8.57
C CYS A 230 -7.52 -12.62 9.03
N GLY A 231 -7.25 -13.22 10.19
CA GLY A 231 -8.03 -14.30 10.78
C GLY A 231 -8.82 -13.92 12.03
N GLY A 232 -8.86 -12.65 12.44
CA GLY A 232 -9.57 -12.25 13.65
C GLY A 232 -8.86 -11.20 14.51
N THR A 233 -9.22 -11.15 15.80
CA THR A 233 -8.63 -10.21 16.76
C THR A 233 -7.21 -10.63 17.12
N LEU A 234 -6.27 -9.66 17.11
CA LEU A 234 -4.89 -9.87 17.54
C LEU A 234 -4.77 -9.59 19.04
N ASP A 235 -4.17 -10.53 19.77
CA ASP A 235 -3.79 -10.35 21.17
C ASP A 235 -2.42 -9.64 21.25
N ALA A 236 -2.42 -8.36 20.94
CA ALA A 236 -1.24 -7.53 20.97
C ALA A 236 -1.59 -6.07 21.22
N ASP A 237 -0.70 -5.35 21.91
CA ASP A 237 -0.82 -3.92 22.15
C ASP A 237 -0.78 -3.14 20.82
N ASP A 238 -1.33 -1.92 20.82
CA ASP A 238 -1.13 -0.98 19.72
C ASP A 238 0.35 -0.57 19.64
N GLY A 239 0.83 -0.31 18.42
CA GLY A 239 2.20 0.12 18.19
C GLY A 239 2.77 -0.44 16.89
N LEU A 240 4.08 -0.26 16.72
CA LEU A 240 4.85 -0.86 15.64
C LEU A 240 5.56 -2.11 16.16
N TYR A 241 5.33 -3.21 15.50
CA TYR A 241 6.07 -4.47 15.64
C TYR A 241 6.89 -4.70 14.38
N LEU A 242 8.16 -5.04 14.52
CA LEU A 242 9.08 -5.27 13.41
C LEU A 242 9.89 -6.54 13.66
N GLU A 243 10.07 -7.33 12.61
CA GLU A 243 10.92 -8.52 12.56
C GLU A 243 11.88 -8.42 11.37
N VAL A 244 13.15 -8.67 11.58
CA VAL A 244 14.16 -8.68 10.52
C VAL A 244 14.46 -10.12 10.09
N ILE A 245 14.09 -10.45 8.86
CA ILE A 245 14.28 -11.79 8.27
C ILE A 245 15.70 -11.91 7.70
N LYS A 246 16.20 -10.82 7.07
CA LYS A 246 17.55 -10.77 6.51
C LYS A 246 18.11 -9.34 6.57
N GLY A 247 19.39 -9.20 6.90
CA GLY A 247 20.08 -7.91 6.91
C GLY A 247 19.97 -7.18 8.23
N LEU A 248 19.91 -5.86 8.19
CA LEU A 248 19.95 -4.97 9.35
C LEU A 248 18.99 -3.81 9.13
N VAL A 249 18.18 -3.50 10.13
CA VAL A 249 17.16 -2.45 10.12
C VAL A 249 17.42 -1.45 11.23
N ASP A 250 17.25 -0.19 10.91
CA ASP A 250 17.34 0.94 11.82
C ASP A 250 15.94 1.47 12.09
N VAL A 251 15.49 1.37 13.33
CA VAL A 251 14.18 1.90 13.77
C VAL A 251 14.43 3.12 14.65
N HIS A 252 13.88 4.27 14.27
CA HIS A 252 14.10 5.51 15.02
C HIS A 252 12.85 6.40 15.09
N ASN A 253 12.77 7.18 16.14
CA ASN A 253 11.81 8.27 16.35
C ASN A 253 12.48 9.38 17.16
N GLU A 254 11.71 10.38 17.61
CA GLU A 254 12.26 11.48 18.44
C GLU A 254 12.82 11.02 19.79
N ALA A 255 12.33 9.89 20.35
CA ALA A 255 12.79 9.36 21.64
C ALA A 255 14.07 8.53 21.54
N GLY A 256 14.50 8.13 20.33
CA GLY A 256 15.74 7.40 20.15
C GLY A 256 15.76 6.47 18.93
N LYS A 257 16.78 5.64 18.92
CA LYS A 257 17.12 4.73 17.83
C LYS A 257 17.43 3.34 18.37
N GLU A 258 17.05 2.31 17.60
CA GLU A 258 17.42 0.91 17.84
C GLU A 258 17.81 0.24 16.52
N VAL A 259 18.90 -0.53 16.55
CA VAL A 259 19.38 -1.31 15.38
C VAL A 259 18.95 -2.76 15.58
N VAL A 260 18.18 -3.30 14.64
CA VAL A 260 17.59 -4.63 14.69
C VAL A 260 18.26 -5.51 13.62
N ALA A 261 18.89 -6.60 14.05
CA ALA A 261 19.61 -7.53 13.18
C ALA A 261 18.71 -8.71 12.76
N LYS A 262 19.21 -9.51 11.81
CA LYS A 262 18.54 -10.75 11.37
C LYS A 262 18.12 -11.63 12.55
N GLY A 263 16.86 -12.04 12.57
CA GLY A 263 16.25 -12.89 13.60
C GLY A 263 15.83 -12.12 14.86
N GLU A 264 16.12 -10.83 14.93
CA GLU A 264 15.67 -9.99 16.03
C GLU A 264 14.34 -9.32 15.72
N THR A 265 13.65 -8.91 16.76
CA THR A 265 12.37 -8.20 16.72
C THR A 265 12.42 -6.94 17.56
N ALA A 266 11.67 -5.92 17.15
CA ALA A 266 11.55 -4.65 17.87
C ALA A 266 10.08 -4.22 18.02
N TYR A 267 9.86 -3.39 19.04
CA TYR A 267 8.57 -2.80 19.35
C TYR A 267 8.70 -1.30 19.65
N VAL A 268 7.72 -0.54 19.18
CA VAL A 268 7.57 0.89 19.48
C VAL A 268 6.11 1.17 19.81
N ALA A 269 5.83 1.52 21.05
CA ALA A 269 4.45 1.73 21.50
C ALA A 269 3.82 3.02 20.95
N LEU A 270 4.54 4.13 21.07
CA LEU A 270 4.08 5.50 20.77
C LEU A 270 5.21 6.29 20.10
N PRO A 271 4.92 7.43 19.45
CA PRO A 271 5.96 8.30 18.87
C PRO A 271 7.02 8.76 19.87
N GLU A 272 6.63 8.96 21.12
CA GLU A 272 7.50 9.40 22.21
C GLU A 272 8.18 8.26 22.97
N ALA A 273 7.86 7.00 22.61
CA ALA A 273 8.47 5.82 23.23
C ALA A 273 9.70 5.39 22.42
N LYS A 274 10.84 5.20 23.09
CA LYS A 274 12.06 4.72 22.46
C LYS A 274 11.83 3.32 21.85
N PRO A 275 12.29 3.07 20.62
CA PRO A 275 12.31 1.71 20.05
C PRO A 275 13.10 0.75 20.95
N THR A 276 12.59 -0.46 21.16
CA THR A 276 13.20 -1.48 22.01
C THR A 276 13.18 -2.85 21.35
N LYS A 277 14.23 -3.63 21.55
CA LYS A 277 14.21 -5.05 21.18
C LYS A 277 13.28 -5.80 22.14
N ARG A 278 12.30 -6.52 21.58
CA ARG A 278 11.31 -7.27 22.35
C ARG A 278 10.92 -8.54 21.59
N LYS A 279 10.88 -9.68 22.28
CA LYS A 279 10.29 -10.89 21.71
C LYS A 279 8.82 -10.65 21.40
N ILE A 280 8.42 -10.94 20.17
CA ILE A 280 7.06 -10.79 19.68
C ILE A 280 6.37 -12.16 19.75
N LYS A 281 5.12 -12.19 20.24
CA LYS A 281 4.31 -13.42 20.25
C LYS A 281 4.10 -13.91 18.80
N PRO A 282 4.08 -15.22 18.55
CA PRO A 282 3.72 -15.76 17.24
C PRO A 282 2.35 -15.25 16.79
N GLY A 283 2.22 -14.95 15.49
CA GLY A 283 0.97 -14.46 14.90
C GLY A 283 0.75 -12.94 15.02
N VAL A 284 1.56 -12.20 15.79
CA VAL A 284 1.47 -10.73 15.87
C VAL A 284 1.90 -10.09 14.56
N ILE A 285 2.98 -10.59 13.96
CA ILE A 285 3.34 -10.31 12.56
C ILE A 285 2.93 -11.55 11.79
N GLU A 286 1.99 -11.41 10.85
CA GLU A 286 1.50 -12.54 10.09
C GLU A 286 2.62 -13.14 9.24
N PRO A 287 2.87 -14.46 9.30
CA PRO A 287 3.84 -15.09 8.43
C PRO A 287 3.36 -14.91 6.97
N VAL A 288 4.21 -14.35 6.15
CA VAL A 288 4.03 -14.46 4.70
C VAL A 288 4.55 -15.84 4.34
N GLU A 289 3.67 -16.77 4.00
CA GLU A 289 4.09 -18.03 3.41
C GLU A 289 5.10 -17.74 2.30
N LYS A 290 6.20 -18.48 2.31
CA LYS A 290 7.16 -18.47 1.22
C LYS A 290 6.46 -19.00 -0.02
N THR A 291 5.77 -18.13 -0.76
CA THR A 291 5.57 -18.41 -2.17
C THR A 291 6.95 -18.27 -2.77
N GLU A 292 7.63 -19.38 -3.01
CA GLU A 292 8.81 -19.43 -3.86
C GLU A 292 8.44 -18.61 -5.10
N LEU A 293 9.23 -17.58 -5.38
CA LEU A 293 9.22 -16.97 -6.70
C LEU A 293 9.44 -18.16 -7.64
N VAL A 294 8.41 -18.58 -8.36
CA VAL A 294 8.59 -19.45 -9.51
C VAL A 294 9.54 -18.65 -10.39
N GLU A 295 10.80 -19.03 -10.33
CA GLU A 295 11.81 -18.58 -11.27
C GLU A 295 11.16 -18.77 -12.63
N ALA A 296 10.96 -17.68 -13.36
CA ALA A 296 10.34 -17.74 -14.67
C ALA A 296 11.07 -18.82 -15.44
N ASP A 297 10.32 -19.85 -15.76
CA ASP A 297 10.71 -20.96 -16.60
C ASP A 297 11.59 -20.40 -17.73
N GLN A 298 12.89 -20.62 -17.61
CA GLN A 298 13.76 -20.40 -18.76
C GLN A 298 13.21 -21.38 -19.79
N PRO A 299 12.88 -20.91 -21.00
CA PRO A 299 12.50 -21.86 -22.03
C PRO A 299 13.64 -22.89 -22.07
N GLU A 300 13.31 -24.13 -21.75
CA GLU A 300 14.20 -25.26 -22.02
C GLU A 300 14.65 -25.05 -23.46
N GLU A 301 15.94 -24.77 -23.66
CA GLU A 301 16.55 -24.94 -24.97
C GLU A 301 16.26 -26.40 -25.33
N GLU A 302 15.25 -26.59 -26.15
CA GLU A 302 15.01 -27.83 -26.81
C GLU A 302 16.33 -28.14 -27.55
N SER A 303 17.17 -28.88 -26.87
CA SER A 303 18.38 -29.46 -27.43
C SER A 303 17.90 -30.27 -28.61
N SER A 304 17.88 -29.60 -29.76
CA SER A 304 17.44 -30.16 -31.00
C SER A 304 18.35 -31.36 -31.36
N SER A 305 17.89 -32.55 -30.99
CA SER A 305 18.44 -33.83 -31.44
C SER A 305 18.41 -33.99 -32.99
N ILE A 306 18.01 -32.96 -33.70
CA ILE A 306 17.96 -32.87 -35.17
C ILE A 306 19.37 -32.93 -35.78
N TRP A 307 20.42 -32.49 -35.09
CA TRP A 307 21.79 -32.51 -35.58
C TRP A 307 22.37 -33.94 -35.72
N TRP A 308 21.91 -34.87 -34.90
CA TRP A 308 22.36 -36.27 -34.96
C TRP A 308 21.78 -37.03 -36.14
N TRP A 309 20.61 -36.64 -36.65
CA TRP A 309 19.98 -37.21 -37.84
C TRP A 309 20.67 -36.79 -39.13
N LEU A 310 21.18 -35.60 -39.24
CA LEU A 310 21.93 -35.09 -40.41
C LEU A 310 23.29 -35.70 -40.57
N LEU A 311 23.98 -36.06 -39.48
CA LEU A 311 25.27 -36.76 -39.53
C LEU A 311 25.15 -38.23 -39.89
N GLY A 312 24.03 -38.89 -39.66
CA GLY A 312 23.77 -40.27 -40.04
C GLY A 312 23.54 -40.47 -41.54
N ILE A 313 23.07 -39.45 -42.26
CA ILE A 313 22.78 -39.53 -43.70
C ILE A 313 24.04 -39.34 -44.56
N VAL A 314 25.04 -38.60 -44.08
CA VAL A 314 26.30 -38.37 -44.81
C VAL A 314 27.21 -39.60 -44.77
N GLY A 315 27.06 -40.51 -43.79
CA GLY A 315 27.85 -41.74 -43.68
C GLY A 315 27.44 -42.88 -44.64
N ILE A 316 26.26 -42.81 -45.25
CA ILE A 316 25.74 -43.91 -46.13
C ILE A 316 26.06 -43.66 -47.64
N VAL A 317 26.43 -42.44 -48.03
CA VAL A 317 26.68 -42.11 -49.46
C VAL A 317 28.16 -42.34 -49.87
N LEU A 318 29.06 -42.69 -48.93
CA LEU A 318 30.49 -42.93 -49.20
C LEU A 318 30.86 -44.44 -49.24
N LEU A 319 29.89 -45.38 -49.28
CA LEU A 319 30.10 -46.83 -49.32
C LEU A 319 29.35 -47.56 -50.44
N ILE A 320 29.08 -46.86 -51.58
CA ILE A 320 28.62 -47.52 -52.83
C ILE A 320 29.50 -47.00 -53.97
#